data_575cc781895c9b74c8253fe3add3562a
#
_entry.id   575cc781895c9b74c8253fe3add3562a
#
_cell.length_a   1.000
_cell.length_b   1.000
_cell.length_c   1.000
_cell.angle_alpha   90.00
_cell.angle_beta   90.00
_cell.angle_gamma   90.00
#
_symmetry.space_group_name_H-M   'P 1'
#
loop_
_entity.id
_entity.type
_entity.pdbx_description
1 polymer ?
#
loop_
_entity_poly.entity_id
_entity_poly.type
_entity_poly.pdbx_seq_one_letter_code
_entity_poly.pdbx_strand_id
1 'polypeptide(L)'
;MTVRITKPEFNLREKLSELDYSRVPYEKMPAGSVIQVQQSSFSTYATFNNSSFSAISGFTVDISPRLFNSKILITLNLLLEVRSASIVAIELTRGGSSLFTNTGGLRANESANGGYTTYSYLDSPESTNTLTYGVQTYSSNGDYTFNNYLGGGPANSFLTVMEIAQ
;
A
#
# COMPACT_ATOMS: atom_id res chain seq x y z
N MET A 1 40.67 46.24 23.85
CA MET A 1 40.07 45.68 22.61
C MET A 1 39.25 44.46 23.00
N THR A 2 37.92 44.58 23.01
CA THR A 2 37.05 43.47 23.44
C THR A 2 36.66 42.69 22.22
N VAL A 3 37.13 41.44 22.11
CA VAL A 3 36.70 40.53 21.05
C VAL A 3 35.28 40.06 21.38
N ARG A 4 34.28 40.50 20.63
CA ARG A 4 32.94 39.93 20.67
C ARG A 4 32.96 38.59 19.93
N ILE A 5 32.90 37.51 20.69
CA ILE A 5 32.61 36.18 20.11
C ILE A 5 31.11 36.16 19.83
N THR A 6 30.71 36.44 18.63
CA THR A 6 29.33 36.19 18.18
C THR A 6 29.09 34.67 18.18
N LYS A 7 28.00 34.25 18.84
CA LYS A 7 27.55 32.85 18.78
C LYS A 7 27.50 32.41 17.31
N PRO A 8 28.12 31.31 16.93
CA PRO A 8 28.00 30.85 15.53
C PRO A 8 26.53 30.67 15.22
N GLU A 9 26.08 31.16 14.08
CA GLU A 9 24.70 30.91 13.55
C GLU A 9 24.38 29.45 13.47
N PHE A 10 25.38 28.59 13.53
CA PHE A 10 25.29 27.16 13.42
C PHE A 10 25.75 26.51 14.74
N ASN A 11 24.77 25.97 15.51
CA ASN A 11 25.09 25.25 16.73
C ASN A 11 25.38 23.78 16.40
N LEU A 12 26.66 23.47 16.18
CA LEU A 12 27.12 22.10 15.92
C LEU A 12 26.68 21.08 16.98
N ARG A 13 26.51 21.49 18.24
CA ARG A 13 26.03 20.59 19.31
C ARG A 13 24.57 20.20 19.14
N GLU A 14 23.70 21.14 18.74
CA GLU A 14 22.30 20.84 18.45
C GLU A 14 22.20 19.92 17.23
N LYS A 15 23.04 20.14 16.22
CA LYS A 15 23.09 19.26 15.04
C LYS A 15 23.67 17.88 15.33
N LEU A 16 24.67 17.80 16.21
CA LEU A 16 25.22 16.52 16.65
C LEU A 16 24.24 15.77 17.57
N SER A 17 23.48 16.47 18.43
CA SER A 17 22.46 15.81 19.25
C SER A 17 21.31 15.25 18.43
N GLU A 18 20.97 15.86 17.28
CA GLU A 18 20.02 15.28 16.33
C GLU A 18 20.55 13.95 15.75
N LEU A 19 21.87 13.82 15.57
CA LEU A 19 22.53 12.58 15.08
C LEU A 19 22.77 11.57 16.20
N ASP A 20 23.00 12.02 17.45
CA ASP A 20 23.28 11.16 18.61
C ASP A 20 22.07 10.30 19.00
N TYR A 21 20.84 10.74 18.70
CA TYR A 21 19.62 9.95 18.91
C TYR A 21 19.30 9.00 17.75
N SER A 22 20.17 8.87 16.74
CA SER A 22 19.98 8.00 15.57
C SER A 22 18.64 8.22 14.83
N ARG A 23 18.02 9.38 14.99
CA ARG A 23 16.73 9.70 14.39
C ARG A 23 16.77 11.05 13.68
N VAL A 24 16.65 11.00 12.36
CA VAL A 24 16.34 12.19 11.57
C VAL A 24 14.84 12.48 11.76
N PRO A 25 14.44 13.68 12.21
CA PRO A 25 13.02 14.05 12.23
C PRO A 25 12.38 13.88 10.86
N TYR A 26 11.14 13.41 10.82
CA TYR A 26 10.44 13.14 9.57
C TYR A 26 10.36 14.36 8.65
N GLU A 27 10.21 15.55 9.24
CA GLU A 27 10.13 16.83 8.53
C GLU A 27 11.46 17.23 7.85
N LYS A 28 12.56 16.57 8.23
CA LYS A 28 13.90 16.78 7.65
C LYS A 28 14.29 15.69 6.67
N MET A 29 13.44 14.71 6.46
CA MET A 29 13.69 13.68 5.48
C MET A 29 13.61 14.29 4.07
N PRO A 30 14.56 13.99 3.18
CA PRO A 30 14.47 14.43 1.79
C PRO A 30 13.18 13.94 1.14
N ALA A 31 12.61 14.76 0.24
CA ALA A 31 11.47 14.34 -0.57
C ALA A 31 11.76 13.03 -1.31
N GLY A 32 10.81 12.10 -1.32
CA GLY A 32 10.99 10.76 -1.87
C GLY A 32 11.52 9.73 -0.88
N SER A 33 11.92 10.12 0.32
CA SER A 33 12.33 9.17 1.37
C SER A 33 11.15 8.34 1.85
N VAL A 34 11.38 7.04 2.10
CA VAL A 34 10.40 6.18 2.77
C VAL A 34 10.47 6.44 4.26
N ILE A 35 9.35 6.89 4.85
CA ILE A 35 9.22 7.22 6.28
C ILE A 35 8.84 5.98 7.08
N GLN A 36 7.88 5.21 6.59
CA GLN A 36 7.42 3.97 7.20
C GLN A 36 6.83 3.01 6.17
N VAL A 37 6.81 1.74 6.52
CA VAL A 37 6.24 0.67 5.72
C VAL A 37 5.32 -0.17 6.60
N GLN A 38 4.13 -0.49 6.08
CA GLN A 38 3.21 -1.45 6.68
C GLN A 38 2.83 -2.49 5.63
N GLN A 39 2.65 -3.73 6.06
CA GLN A 39 2.29 -4.82 5.17
C GLN A 39 1.27 -5.74 5.84
N SER A 40 0.29 -6.15 5.07
CA SER A 40 -0.63 -7.23 5.39
C SER A 40 -0.43 -8.39 4.42
N SER A 41 -0.54 -9.61 4.91
CA SER A 41 -0.52 -10.82 4.10
C SER A 41 -1.90 -11.50 4.13
N PHE A 42 -2.32 -12.00 2.99
CA PHE A 42 -3.53 -12.79 2.84
C PHE A 42 -3.17 -14.19 2.34
N SER A 43 -3.30 -15.18 3.20
CA SER A 43 -2.89 -16.57 2.94
C SER A 43 -4.08 -17.51 2.75
N THR A 44 -5.30 -17.01 2.97
CA THR A 44 -6.49 -17.84 2.87
C THR A 44 -6.76 -18.20 1.40
N TYR A 45 -6.89 -19.49 1.11
CA TYR A 45 -7.51 -19.92 -0.12
C TYR A 45 -8.98 -19.49 -0.11
N ALA A 46 -9.39 -18.73 -1.08
CA ALA A 46 -10.76 -18.26 -1.17
C ALA A 46 -11.23 -18.23 -2.62
N THR A 47 -12.45 -18.71 -2.83
CA THR A 47 -13.15 -18.63 -4.13
C THR A 47 -14.19 -17.54 -4.03
N PHE A 48 -14.25 -16.70 -5.04
CA PHE A 48 -15.18 -15.59 -5.12
C PHE A 48 -15.98 -15.64 -6.43
N ASN A 49 -17.23 -15.20 -6.33
CA ASN A 49 -18.14 -15.03 -7.46
C ASN A 49 -19.00 -13.80 -7.19
N ASN A 50 -18.41 -12.62 -7.34
CA ASN A 50 -19.05 -11.36 -6.96
C ASN A 50 -19.51 -10.61 -8.20
N SER A 51 -20.81 -10.51 -8.44
CA SER A 51 -21.39 -9.70 -9.52
C SER A 51 -21.40 -8.18 -9.24
N SER A 52 -20.86 -7.77 -8.11
CA SER A 52 -20.60 -6.38 -7.71
C SER A 52 -19.28 -6.31 -6.96
N PHE A 53 -18.65 -5.13 -6.90
CA PHE A 53 -17.44 -4.96 -6.09
C PHE A 53 -17.70 -5.30 -4.64
N SER A 54 -16.90 -6.20 -4.09
CA SER A 54 -16.96 -6.64 -2.71
C SER A 54 -15.57 -6.69 -2.10
N ALA A 55 -15.46 -6.19 -0.87
CA ALA A 55 -14.20 -6.18 -0.14
C ALA A 55 -13.76 -7.62 0.21
N ILE A 56 -12.46 -7.87 0.11
CA ILE A 56 -11.86 -9.11 0.61
C ILE A 56 -11.67 -8.97 2.11
N SER A 57 -12.49 -9.70 2.88
CA SER A 57 -12.44 -9.65 4.34
C SER A 57 -11.05 -10.05 4.87
N GLY A 58 -10.50 -9.23 5.76
CA GLY A 58 -9.18 -9.46 6.37
C GLY A 58 -7.98 -9.13 5.46
N PHE A 59 -8.20 -8.64 4.25
CA PHE A 59 -7.10 -8.19 3.38
C PHE A 59 -7.02 -6.66 3.36
N THR A 60 -6.66 -6.11 4.51
CA THR A 60 -6.50 -4.68 4.74
C THR A 60 -5.19 -4.38 5.46
N VAL A 61 -4.71 -3.15 5.34
CA VAL A 61 -3.54 -2.64 6.04
C VAL A 61 -3.81 -1.22 6.52
N ASP A 62 -3.44 -0.95 7.76
CA ASP A 62 -3.56 0.36 8.38
C ASP A 62 -2.23 1.10 8.37
N ILE A 63 -2.26 2.41 8.13
CA ILE A 63 -1.12 3.30 8.25
C ILE A 63 -1.59 4.65 8.79
N SER A 64 -0.80 5.22 9.72
CA SER A 64 -1.01 6.60 10.22
C SER A 64 0.14 7.46 9.69
N PRO A 65 -0.09 8.28 8.64
CA PRO A 65 0.98 9.09 8.07
C PRO A 65 1.57 10.04 9.11
N ARG A 66 2.89 10.23 9.07
CA ARG A 66 3.63 11.11 9.97
C ARG A 66 3.56 12.57 9.52
N LEU A 67 3.43 12.80 8.22
CA LEU A 67 3.34 14.13 7.62
C LEU A 67 2.04 14.26 6.83
N PHE A 68 1.39 15.41 6.97
CA PHE A 68 0.11 15.69 6.32
C PHE A 68 0.19 15.61 4.78
N ASN A 69 1.30 16.08 4.22
CA ASN A 69 1.54 16.13 2.78
C ASN A 69 2.22 14.88 2.20
N SER A 70 2.50 13.85 3.03
CA SER A 70 3.06 12.60 2.55
C SER A 70 2.17 11.94 1.51
N LYS A 71 2.80 11.20 0.61
CA LYS A 71 2.10 10.28 -0.30
C LYS A 71 2.21 8.86 0.21
N ILE A 72 1.22 8.04 -0.11
CA ILE A 72 1.21 6.62 0.24
C ILE A 72 1.35 5.81 -1.04
N LEU A 73 2.49 5.15 -1.20
CA LEU A 73 2.68 4.16 -2.25
C LEU A 73 2.08 2.83 -1.80
N ILE A 74 1.07 2.39 -2.51
CA ILE A 74 0.38 1.13 -2.30
C ILE A 74 0.88 0.14 -3.33
N THR A 75 1.31 -1.05 -2.89
CA THR A 75 1.71 -2.15 -3.77
C THR A 75 0.93 -3.40 -3.39
N LEU A 76 0.17 -3.92 -4.33
CA LEU A 76 -0.57 -5.18 -4.21
C LEU A 76 0.15 -6.25 -5.04
N ASN A 77 0.59 -7.32 -4.37
CA ASN A 77 1.02 -8.55 -5.00
C ASN A 77 -0.06 -9.61 -4.76
N LEU A 78 -0.75 -10.00 -5.79
CA LEU A 78 -1.89 -10.88 -5.72
C LEU A 78 -1.65 -12.15 -6.51
N LEU A 79 -1.78 -13.31 -5.87
CA LEU A 79 -1.88 -14.57 -6.57
C LEU A 79 -3.34 -14.83 -6.93
N LEU A 80 -3.64 -14.76 -8.21
CA LEU A 80 -4.98 -14.86 -8.77
C LEU A 80 -5.04 -16.01 -9.77
N GLU A 81 -6.05 -16.85 -9.65
CA GLU A 81 -6.44 -17.81 -10.66
C GLU A 81 -7.87 -17.50 -11.12
N VAL A 82 -8.06 -17.36 -12.42
CA VAL A 82 -9.39 -17.19 -13.04
C VAL A 82 -9.78 -18.51 -13.67
N ARG A 83 -10.86 -19.15 -13.20
CA ARG A 83 -11.25 -20.52 -13.58
C ARG A 83 -12.15 -20.60 -14.79
N SER A 84 -12.75 -19.54 -15.20
CA SER A 84 -13.63 -19.48 -16.37
C SER A 84 -13.33 -18.23 -17.18
N ALA A 85 -13.81 -18.15 -18.41
CA ALA A 85 -13.68 -16.95 -19.25
C ALA A 85 -14.43 -15.76 -18.62
N SER A 86 -13.84 -15.20 -17.58
CA SER A 86 -14.38 -14.14 -16.76
C SER A 86 -13.43 -12.94 -16.73
N ILE A 87 -13.99 -11.75 -16.61
CA ILE A 87 -13.23 -10.57 -16.30
C ILE A 87 -13.26 -10.40 -14.78
N VAL A 88 -12.11 -10.45 -14.15
CA VAL A 88 -11.95 -10.09 -12.75
C VAL A 88 -11.42 -8.67 -12.69
N ALA A 89 -12.15 -7.78 -12.05
CA ALA A 89 -11.69 -6.43 -11.75
C ALA A 89 -11.27 -6.36 -10.28
N ILE A 90 -10.14 -5.70 -10.04
CA ILE A 90 -9.54 -5.53 -8.72
C ILE A 90 -9.40 -4.04 -8.47
N GLU A 91 -9.86 -3.57 -7.34
CA GLU A 91 -9.72 -2.17 -6.92
C GLU A 91 -9.02 -2.09 -5.57
N LEU A 92 -8.14 -1.08 -5.46
CA LEU A 92 -7.61 -0.63 -4.18
C LEU A 92 -8.58 0.34 -3.54
N THR A 93 -8.77 0.24 -2.24
CA THR A 93 -9.68 1.09 -1.48
C THR A 93 -8.96 1.83 -0.36
N ARG A 94 -9.49 2.99 0.02
CA ARG A 94 -9.17 3.72 1.24
C ARG A 94 -10.45 3.97 2.03
N GLY A 95 -10.51 3.47 3.27
CA GLY A 95 -11.72 3.53 4.08
C GLY A 95 -12.95 2.88 3.42
N GLY A 96 -12.73 1.83 2.59
CA GLY A 96 -13.78 1.15 1.85
C GLY A 96 -14.21 1.82 0.54
N SER A 97 -13.73 3.04 0.25
CA SER A 97 -14.00 3.73 -1.00
C SER A 97 -12.92 3.45 -2.04
N SER A 98 -13.32 3.21 -3.30
CA SER A 98 -12.37 3.00 -4.40
C SER A 98 -11.44 4.20 -4.60
N LEU A 99 -10.16 3.93 -4.80
CA LEU A 99 -9.15 4.94 -5.17
C LEU A 99 -9.16 5.27 -6.66
N PHE A 100 -9.92 4.54 -7.46
CA PHE A 100 -10.04 4.75 -8.89
C PHE A 100 -11.33 5.52 -9.22
N THR A 101 -11.21 6.63 -9.94
CA THR A 101 -12.35 7.49 -10.30
C THR A 101 -13.23 6.95 -11.43
N ASN A 102 -12.80 5.90 -12.11
CA ASN A 102 -13.53 5.29 -13.20
C ASN A 102 -13.64 3.79 -12.97
N THR A 103 -14.86 3.30 -13.05
CA THR A 103 -15.37 1.96 -12.83
C THR A 103 -14.70 0.87 -13.68
N GLY A 104 -13.43 0.78 -13.66
CA GLY A 104 -12.74 -0.18 -14.50
C GLY A 104 -11.67 -0.96 -13.81
N GLY A 105 -11.45 -0.81 -12.51
CA GLY A 105 -10.44 -1.55 -11.75
C GLY A 105 -9.29 -2.16 -12.58
N LEU A 106 -8.31 -2.65 -11.97
CA LEU A 106 -7.29 -3.42 -12.67
C LEU A 106 -7.92 -4.72 -13.15
N ARG A 107 -7.91 -4.99 -14.43
CA ARG A 107 -8.56 -6.18 -14.99
C ARG A 107 -7.54 -7.29 -15.18
N ALA A 108 -7.82 -8.44 -14.60
CA ALA A 108 -7.17 -9.68 -14.98
C ALA A 108 -8.09 -10.42 -15.97
N ASN A 109 -7.57 -10.72 -17.13
CA ASN A 109 -8.28 -11.44 -18.19
C ASN A 109 -7.48 -12.68 -18.47
N GLU A 110 -7.87 -13.84 -17.90
CA GLU A 110 -7.16 -15.06 -18.26
C GLU A 110 -7.88 -16.36 -18.02
N SER A 111 -7.47 -17.32 -18.81
CA SER A 111 -7.81 -18.73 -18.72
C SER A 111 -6.96 -19.45 -17.68
N ALA A 112 -7.56 -20.22 -16.82
CA ALA A 112 -7.10 -21.40 -16.06
C ALA A 112 -5.67 -21.51 -15.49
N ASN A 113 -4.80 -20.54 -15.64
CA ASN A 113 -3.45 -20.57 -15.08
C ASN A 113 -3.28 -19.47 -14.04
N GLY A 114 -3.16 -19.88 -12.77
CA GLY A 114 -2.86 -18.98 -11.68
C GLY A 114 -1.50 -18.29 -11.84
N GLY A 115 -1.41 -17.03 -11.49
CA GLY A 115 -0.17 -16.26 -11.54
C GLY A 115 -0.17 -15.11 -10.56
N TYR A 116 1.06 -14.63 -10.23
CA TYR A 116 1.20 -13.40 -9.49
C TYR A 116 0.96 -12.19 -10.39
N THR A 117 0.14 -11.29 -9.89
CA THR A 117 -0.11 -9.99 -10.51
C THR A 117 0.25 -8.90 -9.51
N THR A 118 1.01 -7.90 -9.97
CA THR A 118 1.44 -6.78 -9.14
C THR A 118 0.83 -5.49 -9.64
N TYR A 119 0.28 -4.70 -8.72
CA TYR A 119 -0.25 -3.38 -8.97
C TYR A 119 0.34 -2.38 -8.00
N SER A 120 0.61 -1.16 -8.48
CA SER A 120 1.06 -0.06 -7.63
C SER A 120 0.24 1.18 -7.90
N TYR A 121 -0.08 1.91 -6.82
CA TYR A 121 -0.82 3.16 -6.86
C TYR A 121 -0.23 4.14 -5.85
N LEU A 122 -0.12 5.41 -6.22
CA LEU A 122 0.37 6.47 -5.35
C LEU A 122 -0.80 7.37 -4.93
N ASP A 123 -1.22 7.24 -3.68
CA ASP A 123 -2.29 8.03 -3.08
C ASP A 123 -1.77 9.31 -2.41
N SER A 124 -2.60 10.34 -2.38
CA SER A 124 -2.34 11.62 -1.70
C SER A 124 -3.46 11.87 -0.70
N PRO A 125 -3.39 11.29 0.50
CA PRO A 125 -4.50 11.31 1.45
C PRO A 125 -4.70 12.63 2.16
N GLU A 126 -3.67 13.50 2.22
CA GLU A 126 -3.70 14.78 2.94
C GLU A 126 -4.24 14.61 4.38
N SER A 127 -3.69 13.65 5.11
CA SER A 127 -4.16 13.28 6.45
C SER A 127 -3.04 12.66 7.27
N THR A 128 -3.06 12.89 8.57
CA THR A 128 -2.25 12.19 9.58
C THR A 128 -3.07 11.20 10.41
N ASN A 129 -4.38 11.10 10.14
CA ASN A 129 -5.22 10.10 10.78
C ASN A 129 -4.88 8.69 10.27
N THR A 130 -5.26 7.68 11.04
CA THR A 130 -5.15 6.29 10.58
C THR A 130 -6.02 6.07 9.35
N LEU A 131 -5.40 5.53 8.31
CA LEU A 131 -6.01 5.20 7.03
C LEU A 131 -5.98 3.69 6.87
N THR A 132 -7.12 3.11 6.53
CA THR A 132 -7.24 1.68 6.20
C THR A 132 -7.28 1.53 4.69
N TYR A 133 -6.27 0.88 4.12
CA TYR A 133 -6.25 0.47 2.73
C TYR A 133 -6.69 -0.98 2.59
N GLY A 134 -7.41 -1.29 1.53
CA GLY A 134 -7.94 -2.63 1.29
C GLY A 134 -8.07 -2.96 -0.19
N VAL A 135 -8.57 -4.15 -0.44
CA VAL A 135 -8.79 -4.68 -1.79
C VAL A 135 -10.25 -5.09 -1.93
N GLN A 136 -10.85 -4.68 -3.03
CA GLN A 136 -12.17 -5.19 -3.43
C GLN A 136 -12.12 -5.76 -4.85
N THR A 137 -13.02 -6.68 -5.13
CA THR A 137 -13.04 -7.42 -6.38
C THR A 137 -14.44 -7.56 -6.94
N TYR A 138 -14.50 -7.71 -8.26
CA TYR A 138 -15.69 -7.96 -9.05
C TYR A 138 -15.38 -9.04 -10.08
N SER A 139 -16.35 -9.89 -10.39
CA SER A 139 -16.27 -10.84 -11.50
C SER A 139 -17.49 -10.70 -12.42
N SER A 140 -17.24 -10.59 -13.72
CA SER A 140 -18.33 -10.43 -14.70
C SER A 140 -19.12 -11.74 -14.92
N ASN A 141 -18.45 -12.87 -14.83
CA ASN A 141 -19.05 -14.16 -15.09
C ASN A 141 -18.11 -15.29 -14.67
N GLY A 142 -18.42 -15.96 -13.57
CA GLY A 142 -17.69 -17.14 -13.11
C GLY A 142 -16.79 -16.92 -11.89
N ASP A 143 -16.19 -18.01 -11.47
CA ASP A 143 -15.42 -18.10 -10.25
C ASP A 143 -13.96 -17.70 -10.49
N TYR A 144 -13.38 -17.05 -9.50
CA TYR A 144 -11.95 -16.83 -9.40
C TYR A 144 -11.47 -17.17 -7.99
N THR A 145 -10.20 -17.49 -7.85
CA THR A 145 -9.62 -17.86 -6.57
C THR A 145 -8.37 -17.06 -6.28
N PHE A 146 -8.19 -16.76 -4.99
CA PHE A 146 -6.94 -16.24 -4.47
C PHE A 146 -6.13 -17.32 -3.79
N ASN A 147 -4.82 -17.18 -3.85
CA ASN A 147 -3.86 -18.05 -3.17
C ASN A 147 -4.00 -19.53 -3.53
N ASN A 148 -4.51 -19.83 -4.73
CA ASN A 148 -4.47 -21.14 -5.28
C ASN A 148 -3.25 -21.29 -6.17
N TYR A 149 -2.37 -22.21 -5.80
CA TYR A 149 -1.25 -22.62 -6.64
C TYR A 149 -1.58 -23.99 -7.24
N LEU A 150 -1.49 -24.11 -8.55
CA LEU A 150 -1.65 -25.38 -9.28
C LEU A 150 -0.65 -26.40 -8.73
N GLY A 151 -1.05 -27.20 -7.74
CA GLY A 151 -0.19 -28.19 -7.11
C GLY A 151 -0.14 -28.17 -5.58
N GLY A 152 -0.89 -27.29 -4.93
CA GLY A 152 -1.23 -27.43 -3.50
C GLY A 152 -0.20 -26.91 -2.50
N GLY A 153 0.56 -25.89 -2.81
CA GLY A 153 1.38 -25.19 -1.83
C GLY A 153 0.67 -23.94 -1.28
N PRO A 154 0.91 -23.54 0.00
CA PRO A 154 0.42 -22.27 0.50
C PRO A 154 1.09 -21.14 -0.28
N ALA A 155 0.29 -20.28 -0.86
CA ALA A 155 0.74 -19.07 -1.51
C ALA A 155 0.11 -17.87 -0.83
N ASN A 156 0.83 -16.76 -0.79
CA ASN A 156 0.41 -15.57 -0.08
C ASN A 156 0.30 -14.39 -1.05
N SER A 157 -0.78 -13.63 -0.91
CA SER A 157 -0.90 -12.30 -1.47
C SER A 157 -0.47 -11.27 -0.44
N PHE A 158 0.06 -10.12 -0.88
CA PHE A 158 0.57 -9.08 -0.01
C PHE A 158 0.02 -7.72 -0.41
N LEU A 159 -0.40 -6.95 0.57
CA LEU A 159 -0.74 -5.54 0.44
C LEU A 159 0.27 -4.73 1.26
N THR A 160 1.11 -3.97 0.58
CA THR A 160 2.14 -3.14 1.20
C THR A 160 1.81 -1.68 0.99
N VAL A 161 1.94 -0.88 2.03
CA VAL A 161 1.81 0.58 1.97
C VAL A 161 3.07 1.24 2.53
N MET A 162 3.58 2.24 1.82
CA MET A 162 4.79 2.98 2.17
C MET A 162 4.48 4.46 2.21
N GLU A 163 4.79 5.12 3.30
CA GLU A 163 4.73 6.57 3.39
C GLU A 163 5.98 7.18 2.76
N ILE A 164 5.76 8.11 1.83
CA ILE A 164 6.80 8.80 1.07
C ILE A 164 6.79 10.28 1.45
N ALA A 165 7.92 10.80 1.95
CA ALA A 165 8.12 12.21 2.24
C ALA A 165 7.96 13.09 0.99
N GLN A 166 7.41 14.31 1.14
CA GLN A 166 7.26 15.31 0.08
C GLN A 166 7.97 16.61 0.43
#